data_3d8633aff71c598424298bd9d53f3a82
#
_entry.id   3d8633aff71c598424298bd9d53f3a82
#
_cell.length_a   1.000
_cell.length_b   1.000
_cell.length_c   1.000
_cell.angle_alpha   90.00
_cell.angle_beta   90.00
_cell.angle_gamma   90.00
#
_symmetry.space_group_name_H-M   'P 1'
#
loop_
_entity.id
_entity.type
_entity.pdbx_description
1 polymer ?
#
loop_
_entity_poly.entity_id
_entity_poly.type
_entity_poly.pdbx_seq_one_letter_code
_entity_poly.pdbx_strand_id
1 'polypeptide(L)'
;MHKTKTLLLTGILSLFSAAAFAAPVPSELYKPIGARTVKAHHQGSGEFEYEADLPSKRISIPSLAEKVIAYARSHGFQIVESKIKHDDADLKFKRGNQELDVSIEDKGHRIEYKADLDLDNH
;
A
#
# COMPACT_ATOMS: atom_id res chain seq x y z
N MET A 1 -22.09 35.63 6.31
CA MET A 1 -22.08 35.32 6.61
C MET A 1 -22.25 34.74 6.72
N HIS A 2 -21.99 34.49 6.44
CA HIS A 2 -21.88 33.82 6.82
C HIS A 2 -21.86 33.10 6.72
N LYS A 3 -21.54 33.14 6.45
CA LYS A 3 -21.30 32.48 6.66
C LYS A 3 -21.32 31.65 6.70
N THR A 4 -21.13 31.86 6.55
CA THR A 4 -20.87 31.12 6.90
C THR A 4 -20.85 30.27 6.91
N LYS A 5 -20.67 30.35 6.74
CA LYS A 5 -20.45 29.65 7.06
C LYS A 5 -20.46 28.71 6.96
N THR A 6 -20.29 28.99 6.83
CA THR A 6 -20.04 28.21 7.04
C THR A 6 -19.93 27.33 6.97
N LEU A 7 -19.73 27.45 6.83
CA LEU A 7 -19.44 26.70 7.11
C LEU A 7 -19.40 25.86 7.09
N LEU A 8 -19.23 26.01 6.95
CA LEU A 8 -18.99 25.26 7.26
C LEU A 8 -18.95 24.42 7.23
N LEU A 9 -18.83 24.54 7.09
CA LEU A 9 -18.57 23.80 7.35
C LEU A 9 -18.41 23.04 7.27
N THR A 10 -18.26 23.21 7.08
CA THR A 10 -17.86 22.51 7.25
C THR A 10 -17.53 21.68 7.30
N GLY A 11 -17.41 21.77 7.17
CA GLY A 11 -16.92 21.24 7.49
C GLY A 11 -16.65 20.40 7.54
N ILE A 12 -16.60 20.24 7.58
CA ILE A 12 -16.31 19.61 7.92
C ILE A 12 -16.11 18.78 7.81
N LEU A 13 -15.97 18.73 7.79
CA LEU A 13 -15.66 18.02 7.91
C LEU A 13 -15.22 17.27 7.77
N SER A 14 -15.03 17.26 7.77
CA SER A 14 -14.46 16.74 7.88
C SER A 14 -13.96 16.01 7.91
N LEU A 15 -13.73 15.76 7.99
CA LEU A 15 -13.21 15.22 8.23
C LEU A 15 -13.07 14.19 8.36
N PHE A 16 -12.90 14.00 8.57
CA PHE A 16 -13.06 13.01 8.78
C PHE A 16 -12.93 11.95 8.66
N SER A 17 -12.42 12.19 8.89
CA SER A 17 -12.25 10.77 8.83
C SER A 17 -11.72 10.29 7.48
N ALA A 18 -10.45 10.51 7.28
CA ALA A 18 -9.80 10.07 6.06
C ALA A 18 -9.99 8.56 5.83
N ALA A 19 -10.05 7.78 6.92
CA ALA A 19 -10.25 6.34 6.81
C ALA A 19 -11.58 6.00 6.14
N ALA A 20 -12.60 6.83 6.32
CA ALA A 20 -13.90 6.61 5.72
C ALA A 20 -13.84 6.70 4.20
N PHE A 21 -12.79 7.31 3.66
CA PHE A 21 -12.66 7.53 2.24
C PHE A 21 -11.58 6.69 1.59
N ALA A 22 -10.97 5.76 2.36
CA ALA A 22 -9.98 4.87 1.80
C ALA A 22 -10.68 3.95 0.79
N ALA A 23 -10.11 3.82 -0.39
CA ALA A 23 -10.65 2.94 -1.40
C ALA A 23 -10.40 1.47 -0.99
N PRO A 24 -11.28 0.55 -1.42
CA PRO A 24 -11.00 -0.87 -1.20
C PRO A 24 -9.68 -1.27 -1.86
N VAL A 25 -8.86 -2.01 -1.13
CA VAL A 25 -7.58 -2.46 -1.66
C VAL A 25 -7.82 -3.61 -2.65
N PRO A 26 -7.26 -3.52 -3.85
CA PRO A 26 -7.40 -4.62 -4.82
C PRO A 26 -6.92 -5.95 -4.24
N SER A 27 -7.60 -7.02 -4.60
CA SER A 27 -7.28 -8.34 -4.08
C SER A 27 -5.90 -8.84 -4.48
N GLU A 28 -5.30 -8.24 -5.50
CA GLU A 28 -3.95 -8.59 -5.95
C GLU A 28 -2.88 -8.13 -4.97
N LEU A 29 -3.21 -7.19 -4.09
CA LEU A 29 -2.23 -6.65 -3.17
C LEU A 29 -2.26 -7.40 -1.85
N TYR A 30 -1.09 -7.84 -1.40
CA TYR A 30 -0.94 -8.46 -0.10
C TYR A 30 -1.10 -7.40 0.98
N LYS A 31 -1.98 -7.65 1.94
CA LYS A 31 -2.15 -6.79 3.11
C LYS A 31 -1.56 -7.51 4.31
N PRO A 32 -0.42 -7.06 4.82
CA PRO A 32 0.22 -7.76 5.93
C PRO A 32 -0.70 -7.83 7.14
N ILE A 33 -0.70 -8.98 7.82
CA ILE A 33 -1.51 -9.19 9.01
C ILE A 33 -1.07 -8.24 10.11
N GLY A 34 -2.02 -7.54 10.70
CA GLY A 34 -1.73 -6.59 11.77
C GLY A 34 -1.27 -5.23 11.28
N ALA A 35 -1.28 -5.01 9.97
CA ALA A 35 -0.90 -3.72 9.42
C ALA A 35 -2.04 -2.71 9.58
N ARG A 36 -1.65 -1.46 9.82
CA ARG A 36 -2.59 -0.35 9.86
C ARG A 36 -2.48 0.40 8.53
N THR A 37 -3.57 0.48 7.79
CA THR A 37 -3.57 1.20 6.51
C THR A 37 -3.37 2.69 6.75
N VAL A 38 -2.37 3.24 6.07
CA VAL A 38 -2.07 4.67 6.11
C VAL A 38 -2.66 5.37 4.90
N LYS A 39 -2.61 4.70 3.75
CA LYS A 39 -3.07 5.28 2.49
C LYS A 39 -3.57 4.15 1.59
N ALA A 40 -4.73 4.36 0.98
CA ALA A 40 -5.27 3.43 0.00
C ALA A 40 -6.14 4.22 -0.96
N HIS A 41 -5.62 4.50 -2.16
CA HIS A 41 -6.37 5.30 -3.11
C HIS A 41 -5.90 5.07 -4.54
N HIS A 42 -6.81 5.34 -5.47
CA HIS A 42 -6.49 5.33 -6.89
C HIS A 42 -5.74 6.60 -7.26
N GLN A 43 -4.71 6.43 -8.07
CA GLN A 43 -3.97 7.56 -8.63
C GLN A 43 -4.36 7.69 -10.10
N GLY A 44 -4.73 8.90 -10.46
CA GLY A 44 -5.18 9.34 -11.78
C GLY A 44 -5.24 8.30 -12.88
N SER A 45 -4.15 7.86 -13.39
CA SER A 45 -4.08 7.11 -14.64
C SER A 45 -4.08 5.59 -14.47
N GLY A 46 -4.92 5.08 -13.59
CA GLY A 46 -5.08 3.63 -13.49
C GLY A 46 -4.12 2.95 -12.55
N GLU A 47 -3.57 3.68 -11.61
CA GLU A 47 -2.71 3.11 -10.59
C GLU A 47 -3.40 3.11 -9.24
N PHE A 48 -3.03 2.17 -8.39
CA PHE A 48 -3.51 2.12 -7.03
C PHE A 48 -2.33 2.14 -6.08
N GLU A 49 -2.38 3.02 -5.09
CA GLU A 49 -1.33 3.16 -4.09
C GLU A 49 -1.83 2.69 -2.73
N TYR A 50 -1.06 1.82 -2.09
CA TYR A 50 -1.38 1.30 -0.78
C TYR A 50 -0.16 1.47 0.12
N GLU A 51 -0.38 2.06 1.31
CA GLU A 51 0.67 2.18 2.33
C GLU A 51 0.11 1.71 3.65
N ALA A 52 0.94 1.00 4.40
CA ALA A 52 0.54 0.50 5.71
C ALA A 52 1.74 0.47 6.63
N ASP A 53 1.45 0.58 7.93
CA ASP A 53 2.46 0.48 8.99
C ASP A 53 2.23 -0.81 9.77
N LEU A 54 3.34 -1.46 10.14
CA LEU A 54 3.30 -2.60 11.04
C LEU A 54 4.16 -2.28 12.26
N PRO A 55 3.83 -2.86 13.43
CA PRO A 55 4.72 -2.74 14.58
C PRO A 55 6.10 -3.30 14.25
N SER A 56 7.15 -2.60 14.67
CA SER A 56 8.51 -3.08 14.49
C SER A 56 8.66 -4.43 15.18
N LYS A 57 9.49 -5.29 14.61
CA LYS A 57 9.79 -6.62 15.14
C LYS A 57 8.62 -7.61 15.13
N ARG A 58 7.48 -7.22 14.54
CA ARG A 58 6.39 -8.17 14.38
C ARG A 58 6.79 -9.29 13.42
N ILE A 59 7.54 -8.93 12.40
CA ILE A 59 8.00 -9.87 11.40
C ILE A 59 9.31 -9.31 10.84
N SER A 60 10.22 -10.18 10.42
CA SER A 60 11.45 -9.72 9.80
C SER A 60 11.16 -9.25 8.37
N ILE A 61 11.99 -8.33 7.87
CA ILE A 61 11.83 -7.82 6.52
C ILE A 61 11.93 -8.95 5.48
N PRO A 62 12.94 -9.86 5.56
CA PRO A 62 12.97 -10.95 4.60
C PRO A 62 11.74 -11.86 4.65
N SER A 63 11.22 -12.14 5.85
CA SER A 63 10.01 -12.96 5.96
C SER A 63 8.81 -12.28 5.34
N LEU A 64 8.65 -10.98 5.56
CA LEU A 64 7.56 -10.23 4.97
C LEU A 64 7.69 -10.21 3.45
N ALA A 65 8.91 -10.00 2.93
CA ALA A 65 9.16 -10.01 1.49
C ALA A 65 8.77 -11.37 0.89
N GLU A 66 9.10 -12.47 1.56
CA GLU A 66 8.74 -13.80 1.06
C GLU A 66 7.24 -13.99 0.97
N LYS A 67 6.50 -13.48 1.96
CA LYS A 67 5.04 -13.56 1.93
C LYS A 67 4.46 -12.75 0.77
N VAL A 68 5.03 -11.58 0.53
CA VAL A 68 4.60 -10.74 -0.60
C VAL A 68 4.84 -11.47 -1.93
N ILE A 69 6.02 -12.06 -2.07
CA ILE A 69 6.37 -12.78 -3.30
C ILE A 69 5.40 -13.94 -3.53
N ALA A 70 5.14 -14.73 -2.49
CA ALA A 70 4.23 -15.87 -2.61
C ALA A 70 2.82 -15.43 -3.00
N TYR A 71 2.36 -14.35 -2.36
CA TYR A 71 1.02 -13.83 -2.63
C TYR A 71 0.91 -13.30 -4.06
N ALA A 72 1.90 -12.51 -4.50
CA ALA A 72 1.89 -11.96 -5.85
C ALA A 72 1.90 -13.08 -6.88
N ARG A 73 2.70 -14.11 -6.65
CA ARG A 73 2.76 -15.26 -7.56
C ARG A 73 1.42 -15.97 -7.63
N SER A 74 0.72 -16.08 -6.52
CA SER A 74 -0.60 -16.73 -6.51
C SER A 74 -1.62 -15.96 -7.31
N HIS A 75 -1.35 -14.69 -7.60
CA HIS A 75 -2.21 -13.84 -8.41
C HIS A 75 -1.67 -13.64 -9.83
N GLY A 76 -0.74 -14.49 -10.25
CA GLY A 76 -0.25 -14.48 -11.61
C GLY A 76 0.90 -13.54 -11.90
N PHE A 77 1.41 -12.85 -10.89
CA PHE A 77 2.56 -11.97 -11.09
C PHE A 77 3.86 -12.78 -11.08
N GLN A 78 4.80 -12.33 -11.88
CA GLN A 78 6.14 -12.89 -11.90
C GLN A 78 7.11 -11.86 -11.35
N ILE A 79 8.07 -12.32 -10.55
CA ILE A 79 9.05 -11.42 -9.98
C ILE A 79 10.07 -11.03 -11.04
N VAL A 80 10.33 -9.73 -11.17
CA VAL A 80 11.28 -9.18 -12.15
C VAL A 80 12.52 -8.66 -11.43
N GLU A 81 12.34 -8.18 -10.21
CA GLU A 81 13.46 -7.65 -9.43
C GLU A 81 13.20 -7.93 -7.96
N SER A 82 14.24 -8.37 -7.26
CA SER A 82 14.14 -8.68 -5.84
C SER A 82 15.43 -8.25 -5.16
N LYS A 83 15.35 -7.26 -4.28
CA LYS A 83 16.47 -6.82 -3.46
C LYS A 83 16.00 -6.89 -2.01
N ILE A 84 16.45 -7.90 -1.29
CA ILE A 84 16.01 -8.14 0.07
C ILE A 84 17.18 -8.03 1.00
N LYS A 85 17.11 -7.09 1.94
CA LYS A 85 18.10 -6.91 3.00
C LYS A 85 17.42 -7.09 4.34
N HIS A 86 18.20 -7.06 5.41
CA HIS A 86 17.62 -7.27 6.74
C HIS A 86 16.73 -6.12 7.20
N ASP A 87 16.95 -4.91 6.66
CA ASP A 87 16.20 -3.72 7.09
C ASP A 87 15.36 -3.09 5.97
N ASP A 88 15.46 -3.58 4.74
CA ASP A 88 14.60 -3.09 3.66
C ASP A 88 14.50 -4.13 2.55
N ALA A 89 13.47 -3.98 1.73
CA ALA A 89 13.28 -4.83 0.56
C ALA A 89 12.59 -4.04 -0.55
N ASP A 90 13.05 -4.24 -1.77
CA ASP A 90 12.43 -3.68 -2.97
C ASP A 90 12.12 -4.82 -3.91
N LEU A 91 10.84 -4.93 -4.26
CA LEU A 91 10.34 -6.01 -5.12
C LEU A 91 9.60 -5.42 -6.29
N LYS A 92 9.81 -5.99 -7.46
CA LYS A 92 9.11 -5.57 -8.66
C LYS A 92 8.56 -6.80 -9.36
N PHE A 93 7.29 -6.72 -9.73
CA PHE A 93 6.58 -7.84 -10.37
C PHE A 93 5.88 -7.37 -11.62
N LYS A 94 5.63 -8.32 -12.51
CA LYS A 94 4.86 -8.07 -13.73
C LYS A 94 3.83 -9.16 -13.95
N ARG A 95 2.68 -8.75 -14.50
CA ARG A 95 1.64 -9.66 -14.96
C ARG A 95 1.11 -9.07 -16.26
N GLY A 96 1.51 -9.65 -17.40
CA GLY A 96 1.22 -9.02 -18.69
C GLY A 96 1.89 -7.65 -18.74
N ASN A 97 1.10 -6.62 -18.97
CA ASN A 97 1.60 -5.24 -18.99
C ASN A 97 1.40 -4.52 -17.66
N GLN A 98 0.88 -5.22 -16.66
CA GLN A 98 0.69 -4.63 -15.33
C GLN A 98 1.95 -4.76 -14.51
N GLU A 99 2.24 -3.75 -13.72
CA GLU A 99 3.39 -3.74 -12.82
C GLU A 99 2.95 -3.58 -11.39
N LEU A 100 3.66 -4.25 -10.50
CA LEU A 100 3.46 -4.12 -9.07
C LEU A 100 4.81 -3.86 -8.44
N ASP A 101 4.94 -2.72 -7.76
CA ASP A 101 6.17 -2.36 -7.05
C ASP A 101 5.88 -2.37 -5.56
N VAL A 102 6.73 -3.08 -4.80
CA VAL A 102 6.56 -3.15 -3.34
C VAL A 102 7.86 -2.71 -2.69
N SER A 103 7.73 -1.85 -1.69
CA SER A 103 8.86 -1.36 -0.91
C SER A 103 8.55 -1.59 0.57
N ILE A 104 9.48 -2.19 1.28
CA ILE A 104 9.34 -2.47 2.70
C ILE A 104 10.56 -1.89 3.40
N GLU A 105 10.34 -1.16 4.50
CA GLU A 105 11.43 -0.47 5.18
C GLU A 105 11.22 -0.51 6.68
N ASP A 106 12.25 -0.93 7.40
CA ASP A 106 12.25 -0.90 8.86
C ASP A 106 12.71 0.48 9.30
N LYS A 107 11.82 1.25 9.92
CA LYS A 107 12.11 2.60 10.39
C LYS A 107 12.56 2.63 11.85
N GLY A 108 12.78 1.47 12.44
CA GLY A 108 13.22 1.37 13.84
C GLY A 108 12.06 1.23 14.80
N HIS A 109 11.05 2.06 14.69
CA HIS A 109 9.86 2.00 15.55
C HIS A 109 8.65 1.44 14.83
N ARG A 110 8.73 1.29 13.52
CA ARG A 110 7.66 0.68 12.72
C ARG A 110 8.24 0.17 11.41
N ILE A 111 7.51 -0.69 10.77
CA ILE A 111 7.83 -1.15 9.42
C ILE A 111 6.88 -0.43 8.47
N GLU A 112 7.43 0.17 7.43
CA GLU A 112 6.67 0.85 6.39
C GLU A 112 6.53 -0.06 5.19
N TYR A 113 5.29 -0.30 4.78
CA TYR A 113 4.98 -1.16 3.64
C TYR A 113 4.26 -0.34 2.58
N LYS A 114 4.79 -0.32 1.37
CA LYS A 114 4.20 0.42 0.26
C LYS A 114 4.06 -0.47 -0.95
N ALA A 115 2.92 -0.38 -1.62
CA ALA A 115 2.67 -1.14 -2.84
C ALA A 115 1.99 -0.24 -3.86
N ASP A 116 2.54 -0.20 -5.07
CA ASP A 116 1.97 0.52 -6.19
C ASP A 116 1.60 -0.48 -7.27
N LEU A 117 0.31 -0.51 -7.62
CA LEU A 117 -0.20 -1.46 -8.61
C LEU A 117 -0.73 -0.72 -9.81
N ASP A 118 -0.24 -1.08 -10.98
CA ASP A 118 -0.76 -0.59 -12.25
C ASP A 118 -1.96 -1.46 -12.60
N LEU A 119 -3.14 -0.85 -12.60
CA LEU A 119 -4.39 -1.54 -12.88
C LEU A 119 -4.70 -1.62 -14.37
N ASP A 120 -4.05 -0.79 -15.16
CA ASP A 120 -4.31 -0.76 -16.59
C ASP A 120 -3.62 -1.92 -17.28
N ASN A 121 -4.33 -2.51 -18.21
CA ASN A 121 -3.77 -3.58 -19.03
C ASN A 121 -3.43 -2.98 -20.38
N HIS A 122 -2.24 -2.44 -20.48
CA HIS A 122 -1.79 -1.74 -21.69
C HIS A 122 -1.54 -2.67 -22.86
#